data_e716d09e4e0aa0590fc4c72e089624f5
#
_entry.id   e716d09e4e0aa0590fc4c72e089624f5
#
_cell.length_a   1.000
_cell.length_b   1.000
_cell.length_c   1.000
_cell.angle_alpha   90.00
_cell.angle_beta   90.00
_cell.angle_gamma   90.00
#
_symmetry.space_group_name_H-M   'P 1'
#
loop_
_entity.id
_entity.type
_entity.pdbx_description
1 polymer ?
#
loop_
_entity_poly.entity_id
_entity_poly.type
_entity_poly.pdbx_seq_one_letter_code
_entity_poly.pdbx_strand_id
1 'polypeptide(L)'
;MNLYITDLHFGHKDIINFDHRPFRDVDEMDRCLIKLWNSRVQKNDDIYIVGDFACDNEKPEQWYLRQLRGNKHLIVGNHDNKLLKNNEAMSYFESADSLLHQIGRAHV
;
A
#
# COMPACT_ATOMS: atom_id res chain seq x y z
N MET A 1 -9.99 -11.26 9.50
CA MET A 1 -8.62 -11.16 10.08
C MET A 1 -8.03 -9.80 9.76
N ASN A 2 -7.33 -9.21 10.70
CA ASN A 2 -6.66 -7.92 10.50
C ASN A 2 -5.19 -8.15 10.18
N LEU A 3 -4.74 -7.61 9.05
CA LEU A 3 -3.36 -7.71 8.60
C LEU A 3 -2.74 -6.31 8.51
N TYR A 4 -1.45 -6.21 8.77
CA TYR A 4 -0.72 -4.95 8.70
C TYR A 4 0.46 -5.11 7.75
N ILE A 5 0.67 -4.14 6.87
CA ILE A 5 1.76 -4.15 5.91
C ILE A 5 2.39 -2.76 5.81
N THR A 6 3.72 -2.72 5.68
CA THR A 6 4.47 -1.46 5.57
C THR A 6 5.39 -1.52 4.37
N ASP A 7 5.83 -0.34 3.93
CA ASP A 7 6.94 -0.20 2.95
C ASP A 7 6.72 -0.95 1.64
N LEU A 8 5.50 -0.91 1.10
CA LEU A 8 5.22 -1.53 -0.20
C LEU A 8 6.03 -0.88 -1.32
N HIS A 9 6.04 0.45 -1.39
CA HIS A 9 6.80 1.24 -2.38
C HIS A 9 6.51 0.82 -3.84
N PHE A 10 5.23 0.65 -4.18
CA PHE A 10 4.84 0.34 -5.56
C PHE A 10 5.41 1.36 -6.54
N GLY A 11 5.96 0.88 -7.65
CA GLY A 11 6.49 1.72 -8.71
C GLY A 11 7.81 2.42 -8.39
N HIS A 12 8.38 2.22 -7.22
CA HIS A 12 9.59 2.91 -6.77
C HIS A 12 10.84 2.19 -7.25
N LYS A 13 11.39 2.62 -8.39
CA LYS A 13 12.57 2.00 -9.02
C LYS A 13 13.77 1.93 -8.08
N ASP A 14 14.03 3.03 -7.38
CA ASP A 14 15.24 3.18 -6.59
C ASP A 14 15.25 2.27 -5.36
N ILE A 15 14.08 1.84 -4.89
CA ILE A 15 13.98 0.98 -3.70
C ILE A 15 14.62 -0.39 -3.94
N ILE A 16 14.68 -0.84 -5.19
CA ILE A 16 15.28 -2.12 -5.55
C ILE A 16 16.77 -2.11 -5.15
N ASN A 17 17.46 -1.03 -5.49
CA ASN A 17 18.88 -0.88 -5.15
C ASN A 17 19.07 -0.47 -3.69
N PHE A 18 18.21 0.39 -3.19
CA PHE A 18 18.32 0.95 -1.84
C PHE A 18 18.11 -0.10 -0.76
N ASP A 19 17.10 -0.96 -0.94
CA ASP A 19 16.76 -2.04 0.00
C ASP A 19 17.30 -3.41 -0.43
N HIS A 20 18.11 -3.45 -1.48
CA HIS A 20 18.61 -4.71 -2.05
C HIS A 20 17.52 -5.72 -2.34
N ARG A 21 16.36 -5.25 -2.85
CA ARG A 21 15.26 -6.13 -3.21
C ARG A 21 15.66 -7.00 -4.41
N PRO A 22 15.34 -8.31 -4.39
CA PRO A 22 15.83 -9.25 -5.40
C PRO A 22 14.98 -9.23 -6.68
N PHE A 23 14.79 -8.05 -7.28
CA PHE A 23 14.01 -7.88 -8.49
C PHE A 23 14.85 -7.25 -9.58
N ARG A 24 14.62 -7.70 -10.80
CA ARG A 24 15.32 -7.22 -11.98
C ARG A 24 14.91 -5.79 -12.35
N ASP A 25 13.62 -5.50 -12.22
CA ASP A 25 13.04 -4.19 -12.51
C ASP A 25 11.80 -3.94 -11.66
N VAL A 26 11.26 -2.72 -11.77
CA VAL A 26 10.10 -2.31 -10.97
C VAL A 26 8.82 -3.07 -11.36
N ASP A 27 8.67 -3.44 -12.63
CA ASP A 27 7.49 -4.19 -13.07
C ASP A 27 7.49 -5.59 -12.47
N GLU A 28 8.63 -6.24 -12.40
CA GLU A 28 8.77 -7.53 -11.73
C GLU A 28 8.46 -7.42 -10.26
N MET A 29 8.99 -6.38 -9.59
CA MET A 29 8.72 -6.10 -8.18
C MET A 29 7.22 -5.92 -7.94
N ASP A 30 6.59 -5.06 -8.72
CA ASP A 30 5.16 -4.75 -8.56
C ASP A 30 4.29 -5.98 -8.73
N ARG A 31 4.55 -6.77 -9.77
CA ARG A 31 3.81 -8.03 -10.02
C ARG A 31 4.00 -9.03 -8.89
N CYS A 32 5.21 -9.14 -8.38
CA CYS A 32 5.52 -10.03 -7.25
C CYS A 32 4.78 -9.58 -5.99
N LEU A 33 4.77 -8.29 -5.69
CA LEU A 33 4.08 -7.75 -4.52
C LEU A 33 2.57 -7.99 -4.61
N ILE A 34 1.97 -7.77 -5.78
CA ILE A 34 0.55 -8.03 -6.01
C ILE A 34 0.23 -9.51 -5.82
N LYS A 35 1.05 -10.38 -6.39
CA LYS A 35 0.87 -11.82 -6.28
C LYS A 35 0.97 -12.31 -4.83
N LEU A 36 1.98 -11.84 -4.11
CA LEU A 36 2.16 -12.18 -2.69
C LEU A 36 1.00 -11.70 -1.85
N TRP A 37 0.57 -10.46 -2.06
CA TRP A 37 -0.60 -9.91 -1.39
C TRP A 37 -1.82 -10.81 -1.58
N ASN A 38 -2.15 -11.11 -2.84
CA ASN A 38 -3.35 -11.88 -3.16
C ASN A 38 -3.26 -13.34 -2.73
N SER A 39 -2.04 -13.86 -2.52
CA SER A 39 -1.86 -15.21 -1.99
C SER A 39 -2.16 -15.31 -0.49
N ARG A 40 -2.06 -14.19 0.23
CA ARG A 40 -2.20 -14.15 1.69
C ARG A 40 -3.48 -13.48 2.16
N VAL A 41 -4.07 -12.61 1.33
CA VAL A 41 -5.23 -11.80 1.69
C VAL A 41 -6.48 -12.37 1.03
N GLN A 42 -7.49 -12.64 1.84
CA GLN A 42 -8.79 -13.06 1.36
C GLN A 42 -9.71 -11.85 1.18
N LYS A 43 -10.78 -12.02 0.42
CA LYS A 43 -11.70 -10.96 0.06
C LYS A 43 -12.26 -10.20 1.28
N ASN A 44 -12.48 -10.89 2.38
CA ASN A 44 -13.10 -10.30 3.58
C ASN A 44 -12.09 -9.89 4.66
N ASP A 45 -10.79 -10.01 4.39
CA ASP A 45 -9.77 -9.58 5.33
C ASP A 45 -9.66 -8.07 5.34
N ASP A 46 -9.33 -7.50 6.51
CA ASP A 46 -9.01 -6.08 6.66
C ASP A 46 -7.50 -5.91 6.67
N ILE A 47 -6.99 -5.08 5.74
CA ILE A 47 -5.57 -4.84 5.59
C ILE A 47 -5.27 -3.37 5.90
N TYR A 48 -4.37 -3.15 6.84
CA TYR A 48 -3.90 -1.82 7.21
C TYR A 48 -2.55 -1.58 6.53
N ILE A 49 -2.54 -0.64 5.58
CA ILE A 49 -1.32 -0.23 4.88
C ILE A 49 -0.72 0.94 5.66
N VAL A 50 0.44 0.69 6.26
CA VAL A 50 1.11 1.68 7.12
C VAL A 50 2.15 2.43 6.31
N GLY A 51 1.71 3.52 5.69
CA GLY A 51 2.60 4.42 4.95
C GLY A 51 3.23 3.89 3.68
N ASP A 52 3.75 4.79 2.87
CA ASP A 52 4.61 4.50 1.72
C ASP A 52 4.04 3.45 0.75
N PHE A 53 2.76 3.62 0.40
CA PHE A 53 2.08 2.70 -0.51
C PHE A 53 2.76 2.69 -1.88
N ALA A 54 3.01 3.87 -2.45
CA ALA A 54 3.62 4.02 -3.76
C ALA A 54 4.51 5.27 -3.76
N CYS A 55 5.56 5.23 -4.56
CA CYS A 55 6.51 6.34 -4.66
C CYS A 55 7.10 6.38 -6.06
N ASP A 56 7.10 7.56 -6.69
CA ASP A 56 7.62 7.78 -8.05
C ASP A 56 7.06 6.78 -9.08
N ASN A 57 5.85 6.34 -8.87
CA ASN A 57 5.18 5.34 -9.69
C ASN A 57 4.79 5.92 -11.07
N GLU A 58 5.06 5.14 -12.12
CA GLU A 58 4.67 5.52 -13.49
C GLU A 58 3.17 5.34 -13.72
N LYS A 59 2.58 4.32 -13.10
CA LYS A 59 1.15 4.05 -13.19
C LYS A 59 0.41 4.73 -12.05
N PRO A 60 -0.86 5.11 -12.24
CA PRO A 60 -1.63 5.73 -11.15
C PRO A 60 -1.86 4.74 -10.01
N GLU A 61 -2.03 5.24 -8.79
CA GLU A 61 -2.19 4.41 -7.59
C GLU A 61 -3.36 3.44 -7.70
N GLN A 62 -4.47 3.87 -8.35
CA GLN A 62 -5.63 2.99 -8.54
C GLN A 62 -5.32 1.77 -9.40
N TRP A 63 -4.32 1.85 -10.26
CA TRP A 63 -3.91 0.71 -11.07
C TRP A 63 -3.42 -0.45 -10.19
N TYR A 64 -2.68 -0.12 -9.11
CA TYR A 64 -2.23 -1.11 -8.14
C TYR A 64 -3.38 -1.56 -7.25
N LEU A 65 -4.13 -0.62 -6.70
CA LEU A 65 -5.17 -0.89 -5.71
C LEU A 65 -6.27 -1.82 -6.21
N ARG A 66 -6.71 -1.66 -7.45
CA ARG A 66 -7.80 -2.50 -8.00
C ARG A 66 -7.39 -3.96 -8.16
N GLN A 67 -6.09 -4.27 -8.13
CA GLN A 67 -5.59 -5.63 -8.24
C GLN A 67 -5.41 -6.31 -6.88
N LEU A 68 -5.51 -5.57 -5.80
CA LEU A 68 -5.26 -6.04 -4.44
C LEU A 68 -6.58 -6.43 -3.76
N ARG A 69 -6.64 -7.63 -3.21
CA ARG A 69 -7.82 -8.14 -2.50
C ARG A 69 -7.97 -7.54 -1.12
N GLY A 70 -9.18 -7.62 -0.58
CA GLY A 70 -9.47 -7.30 0.81
C GLY A 70 -9.96 -5.87 1.03
N ASN A 71 -10.35 -5.58 2.25
CA ASN A 71 -10.78 -4.26 2.68
C ASN A 71 -9.56 -3.47 3.12
N LYS A 72 -9.22 -2.42 2.37
CA LYS A 72 -7.98 -1.68 2.57
C LYS A 72 -8.21 -0.46 3.45
N HIS A 73 -7.31 -0.27 4.41
CA HIS A 73 -7.30 0.89 5.30
C HIS A 73 -5.92 1.52 5.22
N LEU A 74 -5.87 2.84 5.02
CA LEU A 74 -4.61 3.56 4.91
C LEU A 74 -4.26 4.23 6.24
N ILE A 75 -3.04 3.99 6.72
CA ILE A 75 -2.43 4.77 7.79
C ILE A 75 -1.39 5.65 7.11
N VAL A 76 -1.65 6.95 7.06
CA VAL A 76 -0.93 7.90 6.23
C VAL A 76 0.53 8.04 6.67
N GLY A 77 1.45 7.91 5.71
CA GLY A 77 2.89 8.13 5.90
C GLY A 77 3.39 9.37 5.15
N ASN A 78 4.70 9.57 5.21
CA ASN A 78 5.34 10.77 4.65
C ASN A 78 5.26 10.86 3.12
N HIS A 79 5.18 9.72 2.43
CA HIS A 79 5.18 9.66 0.96
C HIS A 79 3.78 9.45 0.37
N ASP A 80 2.74 9.63 1.16
CA ASP A 80 1.37 9.37 0.72
C ASP A 80 0.61 10.62 0.26
N ASN A 81 1.25 11.78 0.19
CA ASN A 81 0.59 13.03 -0.19
C ASN A 81 -0.03 12.97 -1.59
N LYS A 82 0.66 12.38 -2.54
CA LYS A 82 0.17 12.22 -3.91
C LYS A 82 -1.04 11.29 -3.94
N LEU A 83 -0.99 10.21 -3.17
CA LEU A 83 -2.10 9.26 -3.05
C LEU A 83 -3.34 9.94 -2.47
N LEU A 84 -3.17 10.73 -1.41
CA LEU A 84 -4.28 11.42 -0.76
C LEU A 84 -5.01 12.39 -1.69
N LYS A 85 -4.32 12.93 -2.70
CA LYS A 85 -4.90 13.83 -3.70
C LYS A 85 -5.57 13.12 -4.86
N ASN A 86 -5.39 11.81 -4.97
CA ASN A 86 -5.96 11.00 -6.03
C ASN A 86 -7.30 10.41 -5.57
N ASN A 87 -8.39 11.12 -5.90
CA ASN A 87 -9.74 10.73 -5.44
C ASN A 87 -10.15 9.34 -5.91
N GLU A 88 -9.79 8.96 -7.13
CA GLU A 88 -10.12 7.64 -7.66
C GLU A 88 -9.40 6.55 -6.86
N ALA A 89 -8.12 6.74 -6.59
CA ALA A 89 -7.35 5.79 -5.79
C ALA A 89 -7.91 5.71 -4.36
N MET A 90 -8.22 6.83 -3.76
CA MET A 90 -8.74 6.87 -2.39
C MET A 90 -10.10 6.17 -2.26
N SER A 91 -10.86 6.05 -3.34
CA SER A 91 -12.13 5.32 -3.34
C SER A 91 -11.96 3.82 -3.07
N TYR A 92 -10.78 3.28 -3.24
CA TYR A 92 -10.48 1.88 -2.95
C TYR A 92 -10.20 1.61 -1.46
N PHE A 93 -10.04 2.66 -0.66
CA PHE A 93 -9.81 2.53 0.78
C PHE A 93 -11.10 2.67 1.57
N GLU A 94 -11.29 1.78 2.53
CA GLU A 94 -12.40 1.86 3.48
C GLU A 94 -12.20 3.00 4.49
N SER A 95 -10.92 3.29 4.82
CA SER A 95 -10.58 4.38 5.73
C SER A 95 -9.17 4.89 5.45
N ALA A 96 -8.91 6.15 5.86
CA ALA A 96 -7.58 6.74 5.83
C ALA A 96 -7.39 7.54 7.12
N ASP A 97 -6.30 7.29 7.84
CA ASP A 97 -6.10 7.87 9.15
C ASP A 97 -4.61 8.14 9.42
N SER A 98 -4.34 8.97 10.41
CA SER A 98 -2.97 9.20 10.86
C SER A 98 -2.55 8.12 11.85
N LEU A 99 -1.24 7.89 11.97
CA LEU A 99 -0.71 6.92 12.92
C LEU A 99 -1.06 7.31 14.36
N LEU A 100 -0.99 8.61 14.69
CA LEU A 100 -1.34 9.09 16.03
C LEU A 100 -2.80 8.81 16.37
N HIS A 101 -3.71 9.03 15.43
CA HIS A 101 -5.12 8.76 15.62
C HIS A 101 -5.38 7.27 15.82
N GLN A 102 -4.69 6.43 15.05
CA GLN A 102 -4.83 4.98 15.18
C GLN A 102 -4.33 4.49 16.55
N ILE A 103 -3.21 5.01 17.02
CA ILE A 103 -2.68 4.71 18.37
C ILE A 103 -3.67 5.14 19.43
N GLY A 104 -4.26 6.33 19.30
CA GLY A 104 -5.28 6.82 20.23
C GLY A 104 -6.47 5.89 20.34
N ARG A 105 -6.92 5.32 19.22
CA ARG A 105 -8.02 4.35 19.20
C ARG A 105 -7.65 3.07 19.94
N ALA A 106 -6.40 2.64 19.84
CA ALA A 106 -5.94 1.41 20.49
C ALA A 106 -5.92 1.50 22.00
N HIS A 107 -5.92 2.71 22.56
CA HIS A 107 -5.89 2.96 24.00
C HIS A 107 -7.26 3.25 24.62
N VAL A 108 -8.29 3.19 23.82
CA VAL A 108 -9.66 3.45 24.31
C VAL A 108 -10.30 2.23 24.95
#